data_252c80043c73ede4a13ff7bddcfd7dcb
#
_entry.id   252c80043c73ede4a13ff7bddcfd7dcb
#
_cell.length_a   1.000
_cell.length_b   1.000
_cell.length_c   1.000
_cell.angle_alpha   90.00
_cell.angle_beta   90.00
_cell.angle_gamma   90.00
#
_symmetry.space_group_name_H-M   'P 1'
#
loop_
_entity.id
_entity.type
_entity.pdbx_description
1 polymer ?
#
loop_
_entity_poly.entity_id
_entity_poly.type
_entity_poly.pdbx_seq_one_letter_code
_entity_poly.pdbx_strand_id
1 'polypeptide(L)'
;MQHYNMNLNLKVWRQKNSKTSGAFETFKVSNISSEMSFLEMFDVLNEQLVAEGKEPVAFDHDCREGICGMCSMHINGRAHGPWSKNTTCQLHMREYKDGDTIVVEPWRADAFPVIKDLVVDRSSFDRIIQAGGYISVNTGNAQDANALPIEKQQADDAFAAAACIGCGACVAACPNASAMLFVSAKVSHLALLPQGDPERKTRAFNMVNQMDAEGFGSCTNIGACEAECPKGISLENIARLNREYVGSMLSGSAVEGLQQ
;
A
#
# COMPACT_ATOMS: atom_id res chain seq x y z
N MET A 1 -3.05 31.45 -6.43
CA MET A 1 -3.91 30.62 -7.33
C MET A 1 -5.32 31.14 -7.19
N GLN A 2 -6.08 31.24 -8.29
CA GLN A 2 -7.48 31.62 -8.19
C GLN A 2 -8.29 30.42 -7.67
N HIS A 3 -9.03 30.60 -6.61
CA HIS A 3 -10.01 29.62 -6.13
C HIS A 3 -11.18 29.61 -7.13
N TYR A 4 -11.55 28.44 -7.59
CA TYR A 4 -12.70 28.23 -8.45
C TYR A 4 -13.48 26.98 -8.03
N ASN A 5 -14.75 26.97 -8.32
CA ASN A 5 -15.60 25.82 -8.10
C ASN A 5 -15.86 25.11 -9.43
N MET A 6 -16.01 23.80 -9.38
CA MET A 6 -16.22 22.96 -10.53
C MET A 6 -17.37 21.97 -10.32
N ASN A 7 -17.94 21.52 -11.43
CA ASN A 7 -18.89 20.43 -11.47
C ASN A 7 -18.22 19.24 -12.15
N LEU A 8 -18.36 18.05 -11.58
CA LEU A 8 -17.64 16.86 -12.01
C LEU A 8 -18.60 15.69 -12.23
N ASN A 9 -18.21 14.79 -13.12
CA ASN A 9 -18.85 13.50 -13.29
C ASN A 9 -17.96 12.43 -12.66
N LEU A 10 -18.47 11.70 -11.67
CA LEU A 10 -17.75 10.63 -11.00
C LEU A 10 -18.31 9.30 -11.49
N LYS A 11 -17.48 8.48 -12.13
CA LYS A 11 -17.80 7.11 -12.51
C LYS A 11 -17.17 6.17 -11.47
N VAL A 12 -17.96 5.77 -10.47
CA VAL A 12 -17.50 5.05 -9.28
C VAL A 12 -17.92 3.59 -9.36
N TRP A 13 -17.00 2.69 -9.03
CA TRP A 13 -17.32 1.27 -8.87
C TRP A 13 -18.20 1.06 -7.64
N ARG A 14 -19.32 0.36 -7.85
CA ARG A 14 -20.26 -0.03 -6.79
C ARG A 14 -20.36 -1.55 -6.73
N GLN A 15 -20.16 -2.10 -5.55
CA GLN A 15 -20.24 -3.54 -5.32
C GLN A 15 -20.69 -3.81 -3.89
N LYS A 16 -21.71 -4.63 -3.72
CA LYS A 16 -22.33 -4.89 -2.41
C LYS A 16 -21.43 -5.69 -1.48
N ASN A 17 -20.72 -6.66 -2.01
CA ASN A 17 -19.79 -7.54 -1.26
C ASN A 17 -18.92 -8.36 -2.25
N SER A 18 -17.99 -9.16 -1.73
CA SER A 18 -17.07 -9.99 -2.53
C SER A 18 -17.76 -11.07 -3.39
N LYS A 19 -19.02 -11.43 -3.08
CA LYS A 19 -19.77 -12.49 -3.78
C LYS A 19 -20.67 -11.95 -4.88
N THR A 20 -20.81 -10.64 -5.01
CA THR A 20 -21.65 -10.01 -6.02
C THR A 20 -20.80 -9.37 -7.10
N SER A 21 -21.28 -9.38 -8.33
CA SER A 21 -20.68 -8.58 -9.40
C SER A 21 -20.86 -7.10 -9.10
N GLY A 22 -19.82 -6.31 -9.32
CA GLY A 22 -19.90 -4.87 -9.26
C GLY A 22 -20.18 -4.24 -10.63
N ALA A 23 -20.53 -2.97 -10.63
CA ALA A 23 -20.71 -2.17 -11.84
C ALA A 23 -20.36 -0.70 -11.54
N PHE A 24 -20.06 0.05 -12.62
CA PHE A 24 -19.89 1.49 -12.50
C PHE A 24 -21.24 2.19 -12.40
N GLU A 25 -21.32 3.12 -11.46
CA GLU A 25 -22.42 4.07 -11.33
C GLU A 25 -21.87 5.49 -11.57
N THR A 26 -22.65 6.34 -12.22
CA THR A 26 -22.25 7.72 -12.52
C THR A 26 -22.98 8.70 -11.63
N PHE A 27 -22.21 9.56 -10.97
CA PHE A 27 -22.71 10.62 -10.09
C PHE A 27 -22.27 11.97 -10.62
N LYS A 28 -23.10 12.99 -10.41
CA LYS A 28 -22.73 14.39 -10.64
C LYS A 28 -22.53 15.06 -9.30
N VAL A 29 -21.37 15.67 -9.12
CA VAL A 29 -21.10 16.52 -7.95
C VAL A 29 -20.91 17.96 -8.43
N SER A 30 -21.48 18.90 -7.71
CA SER A 30 -21.48 20.30 -8.09
C SER A 30 -20.83 21.16 -7.02
N ASN A 31 -20.32 22.30 -7.42
CA ASN A 31 -19.75 23.30 -6.53
C ASN A 31 -18.53 22.77 -5.71
N ILE A 32 -17.72 21.90 -6.30
CA ILE A 32 -16.51 21.37 -5.68
C ILE A 32 -15.40 22.41 -5.78
N SER A 33 -14.88 22.85 -4.63
CA SER A 33 -13.76 23.81 -4.60
C SER A 33 -12.46 23.16 -5.06
N SER A 34 -11.67 23.90 -5.83
CA SER A 34 -10.30 23.51 -6.23
C SER A 34 -9.37 23.20 -5.07
N GLU A 35 -9.65 23.73 -3.88
CA GLU A 35 -8.83 23.53 -2.68
C GLU A 35 -9.22 22.28 -1.87
N MET A 36 -10.37 21.67 -2.12
CA MET A 36 -10.75 20.44 -1.49
C MET A 36 -9.76 19.30 -1.83
N SER A 37 -9.54 18.42 -0.88
CA SER A 37 -8.92 17.13 -1.16
C SER A 37 -9.89 16.21 -1.92
N PHE A 38 -9.33 15.16 -2.55
CA PHE A 38 -10.13 14.17 -3.25
C PHE A 38 -11.12 13.45 -2.32
N LEU A 39 -10.74 13.22 -1.06
CA LEU A 39 -11.62 12.59 -0.07
C LEU A 39 -12.74 13.54 0.39
N GLU A 40 -12.49 14.85 0.53
CA GLU A 40 -13.55 15.81 0.85
C GLU A 40 -14.58 15.90 -0.27
N MET A 41 -14.17 15.77 -1.53
CA MET A 41 -15.12 15.66 -2.65
C MET A 41 -16.00 14.41 -2.52
N PHE A 42 -15.46 13.27 -2.06
CA PHE A 42 -16.24 12.08 -1.74
C PHE A 42 -17.17 12.27 -0.54
N ASP A 43 -16.76 13.02 0.48
CA ASP A 43 -17.64 13.38 1.58
C ASP A 43 -18.86 14.17 1.07
N VAL A 44 -18.64 15.16 0.18
CA VAL A 44 -19.73 15.94 -0.47
C VAL A 44 -20.66 15.03 -1.29
N LEU A 45 -20.11 14.08 -2.08
CA LEU A 45 -20.92 13.10 -2.79
C LEU A 45 -21.79 12.29 -1.82
N ASN A 46 -21.20 11.80 -0.73
CA ASN A 46 -21.91 10.95 0.21
C ASN A 46 -22.98 11.72 0.99
N GLU A 47 -22.74 12.98 1.36
CA GLU A 47 -23.76 13.86 1.93
C GLU A 47 -24.94 14.06 0.97
N GLN A 48 -24.67 14.30 -0.31
CA GLN A 48 -25.68 14.39 -1.35
C GLN A 48 -26.50 13.11 -1.47
N LEU A 49 -25.85 11.94 -1.51
CA LEU A 49 -26.52 10.64 -1.61
C LEU A 49 -27.42 10.38 -0.39
N VAL A 50 -26.95 10.67 0.82
CA VAL A 50 -27.72 10.52 2.05
C VAL A 50 -28.94 11.45 2.04
N ALA A 51 -28.79 12.70 1.62
CA ALA A 51 -29.90 13.64 1.49
C ALA A 51 -30.96 13.19 0.47
N GLU A 52 -30.56 12.46 -0.57
CA GLU A 52 -31.44 11.85 -1.57
C GLU A 52 -32.03 10.50 -1.11
N GLY A 53 -31.71 10.01 0.10
CA GLY A 53 -32.14 8.71 0.60
C GLY A 53 -31.47 7.52 -0.10
N LYS A 54 -30.32 7.75 -0.75
CA LYS A 54 -29.51 6.75 -1.43
C LYS A 54 -28.38 6.25 -0.54
N GLU A 55 -27.88 5.05 -0.83
CA GLU A 55 -26.77 4.47 -0.11
C GLU A 55 -25.45 5.19 -0.47
N PRO A 56 -24.68 5.68 0.52
CA PRO A 56 -23.41 6.32 0.28
C PRO A 56 -22.37 5.35 -0.31
N VAL A 57 -21.37 5.87 -0.98
CA VAL A 57 -20.22 5.09 -1.47
C VAL A 57 -19.34 4.71 -0.28
N ALA A 58 -19.05 3.43 -0.14
CA ALA A 58 -18.10 2.95 0.85
C ALA A 58 -16.67 3.18 0.36
N PHE A 59 -15.86 3.88 1.12
CA PHE A 59 -14.43 4.06 0.89
C PHE A 59 -13.69 4.18 2.22
N ASP A 60 -12.43 3.69 2.23
CA ASP A 60 -11.59 3.75 3.42
C ASP A 60 -10.86 5.08 3.52
N HIS A 61 -10.85 5.63 4.72
CA HIS A 61 -10.04 6.79 5.09
C HIS A 61 -9.80 6.80 6.61
N ASP A 62 -8.68 7.41 7.02
CA ASP A 62 -8.37 7.56 8.43
C ASP A 62 -7.54 8.84 8.67
N CYS A 63 -6.22 8.81 8.59
CA CYS A 63 -5.35 9.93 8.97
C CYS A 63 -5.56 11.20 8.16
N ARG A 64 -5.92 11.11 6.87
CA ARG A 64 -5.97 12.20 5.88
C ARG A 64 -4.66 13.00 5.73
N GLU A 65 -3.53 12.41 6.18
CA GLU A 65 -2.19 13.02 6.18
C GLU A 65 -1.16 12.21 5.37
N GLY A 66 -1.61 11.19 4.63
CA GLY A 66 -0.76 10.38 3.78
C GLY A 66 0.16 9.40 4.51
N ILE A 67 -0.18 8.97 5.74
CA ILE A 67 0.68 8.12 6.59
C ILE A 67 0.07 6.78 6.99
N CYS A 68 -1.25 6.57 6.88
CA CYS A 68 -1.91 5.34 7.34
C CYS A 68 -2.12 4.27 6.26
N GLY A 69 -2.07 4.64 4.96
CA GLY A 69 -2.29 3.72 3.86
C GLY A 69 -3.74 3.27 3.63
N MET A 70 -4.74 3.87 4.32
CA MET A 70 -6.14 3.42 4.23
C MET A 70 -6.86 3.92 2.96
N CYS A 71 -6.62 5.14 2.51
CA CYS A 71 -7.30 5.78 1.37
C CYS A 71 -6.92 5.20 -0.01
N SER A 72 -7.01 3.88 -0.14
CA SER A 72 -6.49 3.11 -1.27
C SER A 72 -7.54 2.94 -2.35
N MET A 73 -7.32 3.55 -3.52
CA MET A 73 -8.18 3.41 -4.69
C MET A 73 -7.45 3.77 -5.99
N HIS A 74 -7.91 3.23 -7.10
CA HIS A 74 -7.53 3.69 -8.43
C HIS A 74 -8.34 4.92 -8.83
N ILE A 75 -7.66 5.93 -9.35
CA ILE A 75 -8.26 7.13 -9.92
C ILE A 75 -7.77 7.26 -11.36
N ASN A 76 -8.68 7.19 -12.32
CA ASN A 76 -8.38 7.17 -13.73
C ASN A 76 -7.32 6.10 -14.12
N GLY A 77 -7.43 4.91 -13.50
CA GLY A 77 -6.55 3.77 -13.76
C GLY A 77 -5.18 3.81 -13.08
N ARG A 78 -4.87 4.84 -12.28
CA ARG A 78 -3.63 4.94 -11.51
C ARG A 78 -3.87 4.82 -10.01
N ALA A 79 -2.99 4.10 -9.36
CA ALA A 79 -3.03 3.97 -7.89
C ALA A 79 -2.82 5.34 -7.24
N HIS A 80 -3.74 5.74 -6.37
CA HIS A 80 -3.77 7.05 -5.69
C HIS A 80 -3.93 8.29 -6.60
N GLY A 81 -4.13 8.13 -7.91
CA GLY A 81 -4.36 9.24 -8.85
C GLY A 81 -3.14 9.67 -9.65
N PRO A 82 -3.18 10.86 -10.28
CA PRO A 82 -2.23 11.25 -11.33
C PRO A 82 -0.82 11.57 -10.83
N TRP A 83 -0.64 11.89 -9.54
CA TRP A 83 0.64 12.31 -9.00
C TRP A 83 1.48 11.12 -8.51
N SER A 84 2.75 11.11 -8.87
CA SER A 84 3.71 10.17 -8.28
C SER A 84 4.04 10.56 -6.83
N LYS A 85 4.37 9.57 -6.01
CA LYS A 85 4.73 9.75 -4.58
C LYS A 85 3.65 10.49 -3.78
N ASN A 86 2.38 10.27 -4.12
CA ASN A 86 1.25 10.90 -3.46
C ASN A 86 0.22 9.86 -3.02
N THR A 87 -0.55 10.16 -1.98
CA THR A 87 -1.69 9.36 -1.53
C THR A 87 -2.99 10.02 -1.95
N THR A 88 -4.07 9.26 -2.04
CA THR A 88 -5.39 9.79 -2.43
C THR A 88 -5.87 10.94 -1.52
N CYS A 89 -5.59 10.87 -0.22
CA CYS A 89 -5.99 11.92 0.72
C CYS A 89 -5.19 13.24 0.56
N GLN A 90 -4.07 13.20 -0.16
CA GLN A 90 -3.25 14.38 -0.45
C GLN A 90 -3.44 14.88 -1.89
N LEU A 91 -4.27 14.21 -2.69
CA LEU A 91 -4.67 14.67 -4.01
C LEU A 91 -5.72 15.77 -3.84
N HIS A 92 -5.53 16.92 -4.51
CA HIS A 92 -6.44 18.05 -4.45
C HIS A 92 -7.23 18.21 -5.74
N MET A 93 -8.44 18.75 -5.64
CA MET A 93 -9.35 18.90 -6.76
C MET A 93 -8.88 19.88 -7.83
N ARG A 94 -7.92 20.77 -7.54
CA ARG A 94 -7.27 21.65 -8.54
C ARG A 94 -6.55 20.92 -9.68
N GLU A 95 -6.36 19.60 -9.56
CA GLU A 95 -5.83 18.75 -10.64
C GLU A 95 -6.84 18.46 -11.74
N TYR A 96 -8.09 18.77 -11.50
CA TYR A 96 -9.21 18.53 -12.40
C TYR A 96 -9.81 19.83 -12.90
N LYS A 97 -10.59 19.73 -13.95
CA LYS A 97 -11.27 20.86 -14.57
C LYS A 97 -12.79 20.69 -14.51
N ASP A 98 -13.50 21.81 -14.58
CA ASP A 98 -14.95 21.80 -14.69
C ASP A 98 -15.42 20.90 -15.84
N GLY A 99 -16.36 20.01 -15.57
CA GLY A 99 -16.90 19.04 -16.52
C GLY A 99 -16.12 17.74 -16.65
N ASP A 100 -14.96 17.59 -16.01
CA ASP A 100 -14.17 16.36 -16.09
C ASP A 100 -14.96 15.13 -15.61
N THR A 101 -14.64 13.99 -16.21
CA THR A 101 -15.13 12.67 -15.75
C THR A 101 -13.98 11.94 -15.08
N ILE A 102 -14.18 11.56 -13.81
CA ILE A 102 -13.20 10.86 -13.00
C ILE A 102 -13.70 9.44 -12.74
N VAL A 103 -12.89 8.44 -13.11
CA VAL A 103 -13.18 7.02 -12.88
C VAL A 103 -12.51 6.58 -11.60
N VAL A 104 -13.27 5.99 -10.67
CA VAL A 104 -12.76 5.54 -9.37
C VAL A 104 -13.12 4.07 -9.15
N GLU A 105 -12.10 3.28 -8.78
CA GLU A 105 -12.19 1.82 -8.63
C GLU A 105 -11.43 1.35 -7.39
N PRO A 106 -11.83 0.20 -6.79
CA PRO A 106 -11.03 -0.44 -5.75
C PRO A 106 -9.73 -1.02 -6.32
N TRP A 107 -8.81 -1.46 -5.45
CA TRP A 107 -7.70 -2.30 -5.87
C TRP A 107 -8.21 -3.57 -6.58
N ARG A 108 -7.65 -3.89 -7.73
CA ARG A 108 -8.00 -5.08 -8.52
C ARG A 108 -6.92 -6.15 -8.35
N ALA A 109 -6.94 -6.85 -7.24
CA ALA A 109 -6.08 -8.00 -7.00
C ALA A 109 -6.89 -9.06 -6.27
N ASP A 110 -6.75 -10.33 -6.66
CA ASP A 110 -7.47 -11.43 -6.02
C ASP A 110 -7.13 -11.54 -4.53
N ALA A 111 -5.90 -11.22 -4.15
CA ALA A 111 -5.45 -11.17 -2.77
C ALA A 111 -6.06 -10.00 -1.94
N PHE A 112 -6.78 -9.08 -2.60
CA PHE A 112 -7.52 -7.98 -1.99
C PHE A 112 -9.00 -8.04 -2.39
N PRO A 113 -9.78 -8.99 -1.90
CA PRO A 113 -11.19 -9.11 -2.26
C PRO A 113 -11.97 -7.86 -1.81
N VAL A 114 -12.92 -7.44 -2.64
CA VAL A 114 -13.76 -6.27 -2.33
C VAL A 114 -14.69 -6.60 -1.16
N ILE A 115 -14.64 -5.81 -0.10
CA ILE A 115 -15.60 -5.85 1.01
C ILE A 115 -16.88 -5.15 0.58
N LYS A 116 -16.77 -3.90 0.11
CA LYS A 116 -17.87 -3.10 -0.41
C LYS A 116 -17.34 -1.92 -1.22
N ASP A 117 -17.90 -1.66 -2.39
CA ASP A 117 -17.58 -0.55 -3.28
C ASP A 117 -16.06 -0.39 -3.51
N LEU A 118 -15.43 0.61 -2.86
CA LEU A 118 -14.00 0.90 -2.98
C LEU A 118 -13.16 0.26 -1.85
N VAL A 119 -13.81 -0.34 -0.86
CA VAL A 119 -13.16 -0.97 0.30
C VAL A 119 -12.75 -2.40 -0.03
N VAL A 120 -11.50 -2.73 0.19
CA VAL A 120 -10.93 -4.07 -0.02
C VAL A 120 -10.35 -4.65 1.27
N ASP A 121 -10.38 -5.98 1.38
CA ASP A 121 -9.73 -6.70 2.48
C ASP A 121 -8.22 -6.79 2.22
N ARG A 122 -7.41 -6.19 3.09
CA ARG A 122 -5.95 -6.23 3.07
C ARG A 122 -5.34 -7.04 4.21
N SER A 123 -6.13 -7.87 4.87
CA SER A 123 -5.67 -8.72 5.98
C SER A 123 -4.55 -9.69 5.56
N SER A 124 -4.40 -10.00 4.27
CA SER A 124 -3.25 -10.72 3.73
C SER A 124 -1.92 -10.01 4.06
N PHE A 125 -1.87 -8.68 4.04
CA PHE A 125 -0.69 -7.92 4.45
C PHE A 125 -0.41 -8.06 5.95
N ASP A 126 -1.44 -8.06 6.77
CA ASP A 126 -1.30 -8.23 8.23
C ASP A 126 -0.72 -9.61 8.55
N ARG A 127 -1.18 -10.66 7.88
CA ARG A 127 -0.65 -12.02 8.05
C ARG A 127 0.81 -12.13 7.59
N ILE A 128 1.21 -11.44 6.53
CA ILE A 128 2.62 -11.36 6.11
C ILE A 128 3.46 -10.66 7.20
N ILE A 129 2.98 -9.55 7.77
CA ILE A 129 3.70 -8.87 8.85
C ILE A 129 3.78 -9.76 10.09
N GLN A 130 2.71 -10.49 10.45
CA GLN A 130 2.71 -11.43 11.57
C GLN A 130 3.74 -12.55 11.38
N ALA A 131 4.02 -12.97 10.15
CA ALA A 131 4.99 -14.02 9.85
C ALA A 131 6.46 -13.62 10.14
N GLY A 132 6.78 -12.34 10.29
CA GLY A 132 8.17 -11.93 10.56
C GLY A 132 8.45 -10.44 10.54
N GLY A 133 7.45 -9.59 10.31
CA GLY A 133 7.62 -8.13 10.17
C GLY A 133 7.89 -7.38 11.47
N TYR A 134 8.41 -8.03 12.50
CA TYR A 134 8.68 -7.50 13.84
C TYR A 134 10.05 -7.95 14.36
N ILE A 135 10.45 -7.44 15.50
CA ILE A 135 11.61 -7.87 16.24
C ILE A 135 11.13 -8.65 17.48
N SER A 136 11.59 -9.90 17.66
CA SER A 136 11.26 -10.72 18.83
C SER A 136 12.23 -10.49 19.98
N VAL A 137 12.01 -11.21 21.08
CA VAL A 137 12.90 -11.17 22.25
C VAL A 137 14.27 -11.79 22.00
N ASN A 138 14.47 -12.50 20.89
CA ASN A 138 15.73 -13.19 20.54
C ASN A 138 16.73 -12.28 19.80
N THR A 139 16.59 -10.97 19.90
CA THR A 139 17.44 -10.00 19.19
C THR A 139 18.84 -9.82 19.78
N GLY A 140 19.16 -10.53 20.87
CA GLY A 140 20.45 -10.39 21.57
C GLY A 140 20.46 -9.20 22.53
N ASN A 141 21.65 -8.86 23.02
CA ASN A 141 21.86 -7.76 23.95
C ASN A 141 22.06 -6.42 23.22
N ALA A 142 21.92 -5.33 23.96
CA ALA A 142 22.35 -4.01 23.49
C ALA A 142 23.84 -4.04 23.13
N GLN A 143 24.23 -3.27 22.11
CA GLN A 143 25.64 -3.11 21.74
C GLN A 143 26.42 -2.42 22.88
N ASP A 144 27.70 -2.75 23.01
CA ASP A 144 28.60 -2.06 23.93
C ASP A 144 28.67 -0.55 23.59
N ALA A 145 28.89 0.26 24.63
CA ALA A 145 29.00 1.71 24.49
C ALA A 145 30.14 2.15 23.52
N ASN A 146 31.14 1.29 23.33
CA ASN A 146 32.26 1.52 22.41
C ASN A 146 32.10 0.83 21.04
N ALA A 147 30.95 0.22 20.77
CA ALA A 147 30.67 -0.36 19.46
C ALA A 147 30.69 0.72 18.36
N LEU A 148 31.18 0.37 17.18
CA LEU A 148 31.12 1.27 16.02
C LEU A 148 29.66 1.58 15.68
N PRO A 149 29.32 2.86 15.47
CA PRO A 149 27.96 3.22 15.02
C PRO A 149 27.70 2.63 13.65
N ILE A 150 26.42 2.45 13.33
CA ILE A 150 25.98 2.05 12.01
C ILE A 150 26.34 3.17 11.01
N GLU A 151 26.79 2.81 9.81
CA GLU A 151 27.02 3.77 8.75
C GLU A 151 25.75 4.55 8.42
N LYS A 152 25.90 5.85 8.22
CA LYS A 152 24.74 6.73 7.92
C LYS A 152 23.95 6.24 6.71
N GLN A 153 24.63 5.82 5.63
CA GLN A 153 23.95 5.34 4.42
C GLN A 153 23.10 4.10 4.72
N GLN A 154 23.62 3.16 5.50
CA GLN A 154 22.87 1.97 5.90
C GLN A 154 21.63 2.32 6.74
N ALA A 155 21.75 3.28 7.66
CA ALA A 155 20.64 3.77 8.46
C ALA A 155 19.60 4.49 7.58
N ASP A 156 20.03 5.35 6.65
CA ASP A 156 19.16 6.07 5.73
C ASP A 156 18.38 5.09 4.83
N ASP A 157 19.02 4.04 4.31
CA ASP A 157 18.38 2.98 3.52
C ASP A 157 17.36 2.20 4.34
N ALA A 158 17.66 1.92 5.62
CA ALA A 158 16.73 1.26 6.53
C ALA A 158 15.48 2.12 6.75
N PHE A 159 15.64 3.40 7.02
CA PHE A 159 14.54 4.33 7.24
C PHE A 159 13.73 4.60 5.96
N ALA A 160 14.39 4.67 4.80
CA ALA A 160 13.70 4.77 3.51
C ALA A 160 12.80 3.55 3.26
N ALA A 161 13.28 2.34 3.58
CA ALA A 161 12.48 1.13 3.51
C ALA A 161 11.33 1.11 4.55
N ALA A 162 11.58 1.62 5.76
CA ALA A 162 10.59 1.74 6.85
C ALA A 162 9.43 2.69 6.52
N ALA A 163 9.59 3.59 5.54
CA ALA A 163 8.55 4.53 5.13
C ALA A 163 7.32 3.86 4.49
N CYS A 164 7.36 2.56 4.21
CA CYS A 164 6.22 1.82 3.68
C CYS A 164 5.01 1.89 4.63
N ILE A 165 3.86 2.33 4.10
CA ILE A 165 2.59 2.50 4.84
C ILE A 165 1.59 1.35 4.60
N GLY A 166 1.97 0.28 3.89
CA GLY A 166 1.10 -0.87 3.64
C GLY A 166 -0.16 -0.57 2.83
N CYS A 167 -0.16 0.45 1.97
CA CYS A 167 -1.36 0.89 1.26
C CYS A 167 -1.83 -0.09 0.16
N GLY A 168 -0.94 -0.95 -0.37
CA GLY A 168 -1.28 -1.89 -1.44
C GLY A 168 -1.13 -1.36 -2.87
N ALA A 169 -0.72 -0.09 -3.07
CA ALA A 169 -0.54 0.48 -4.41
C ALA A 169 0.45 -0.33 -5.27
N CYS A 170 1.49 -0.87 -4.67
CA CYS A 170 2.48 -1.72 -5.35
C CYS A 170 1.86 -3.00 -5.94
N VAL A 171 0.93 -3.62 -5.22
CA VAL A 171 0.18 -4.79 -5.70
C VAL A 171 -0.79 -4.40 -6.81
N ALA A 172 -1.56 -3.33 -6.57
CA ALA A 172 -2.56 -2.84 -7.50
C ALA A 172 -1.97 -2.39 -8.85
N ALA A 173 -0.77 -1.82 -8.83
CA ALA A 173 -0.06 -1.39 -10.05
C ALA A 173 0.68 -2.55 -10.77
N CYS A 174 0.91 -3.66 -10.09
CA CYS A 174 1.67 -4.77 -10.65
C CYS A 174 0.77 -5.63 -11.55
N PRO A 175 1.15 -5.90 -12.82
CA PRO A 175 0.38 -6.79 -13.70
C PRO A 175 0.17 -8.20 -13.14
N ASN A 176 1.09 -8.64 -12.28
CA ASN A 176 1.04 -9.95 -11.62
C ASN A 176 0.44 -9.87 -10.20
N ALA A 177 0.00 -8.71 -9.73
CA ALA A 177 -0.45 -8.49 -8.35
C ALA A 177 0.58 -8.98 -7.30
N SER A 178 1.88 -8.74 -7.53
CA SER A 178 2.96 -9.19 -6.64
C SER A 178 3.10 -8.26 -5.42
N ALA A 179 3.24 -8.83 -4.23
CA ALA A 179 3.50 -8.09 -2.98
C ALA A 179 5.00 -7.95 -2.66
N MET A 180 5.89 -8.29 -3.60
CA MET A 180 7.35 -8.30 -3.36
C MET A 180 7.88 -6.96 -2.85
N LEU A 181 7.39 -5.81 -3.34
CA LEU A 181 7.85 -4.52 -2.85
C LEU A 181 7.44 -4.27 -1.39
N PHE A 182 6.24 -4.66 -1.01
CA PHE A 182 5.76 -4.57 0.37
C PHE A 182 6.60 -5.42 1.32
N VAL A 183 6.78 -6.71 0.99
CA VAL A 183 7.57 -7.65 1.79
C VAL A 183 9.02 -7.19 1.89
N SER A 184 9.62 -6.81 0.76
CA SER A 184 11.02 -6.38 0.69
C SER A 184 11.30 -5.11 1.49
N ALA A 185 10.36 -4.19 1.55
CA ALA A 185 10.48 -2.97 2.36
C ALA A 185 10.66 -3.32 3.84
N LYS A 186 9.83 -4.22 4.39
CA LYS A 186 9.94 -4.63 5.79
C LYS A 186 11.18 -5.48 6.07
N VAL A 187 11.50 -6.42 5.20
CA VAL A 187 12.72 -7.25 5.32
C VAL A 187 13.96 -6.36 5.26
N SER A 188 14.06 -5.43 4.31
CA SER A 188 15.19 -4.50 4.20
C SER A 188 15.33 -3.59 5.41
N HIS A 189 14.22 -3.01 5.86
CA HIS A 189 14.19 -2.18 7.06
C HIS A 189 14.88 -2.87 8.23
N LEU A 190 14.49 -4.10 8.54
CA LEU A 190 15.01 -4.83 9.71
C LEU A 190 16.39 -5.49 9.44
N ALA A 191 16.68 -5.92 8.21
CA ALA A 191 17.97 -6.51 7.87
C ALA A 191 19.14 -5.50 7.87
N LEU A 192 18.85 -4.21 7.71
CA LEU A 192 19.86 -3.15 7.72
C LEU A 192 20.14 -2.61 9.13
N LEU A 193 19.33 -2.98 10.10
CA LEU A 193 19.47 -2.54 11.48
C LEU A 193 20.01 -3.67 12.36
N PRO A 194 20.90 -3.39 13.33
CA PRO A 194 21.49 -4.40 14.22
C PRO A 194 20.44 -5.21 14.96
N GLN A 195 19.34 -4.57 15.37
CA GLN A 195 18.24 -5.21 16.10
C GLN A 195 17.51 -6.28 15.27
N GLY A 196 17.50 -6.16 13.96
CA GLY A 196 16.87 -7.12 13.06
C GLY A 196 17.81 -8.21 12.54
N ASP A 197 19.13 -8.08 12.74
CA ASP A 197 20.14 -8.97 12.16
C ASP A 197 20.03 -10.43 12.64
N PRO A 198 19.80 -10.73 13.94
CA PRO A 198 19.71 -12.13 14.39
C PRO A 198 18.60 -12.93 13.71
N GLU A 199 17.51 -12.29 13.30
CA GLU A 199 16.33 -12.93 12.71
C GLU A 199 16.21 -12.69 11.21
N ARG A 200 17.18 -12.02 10.56
CA ARG A 200 17.05 -11.55 9.17
C ARG A 200 16.71 -12.65 8.15
N LYS A 201 17.33 -13.82 8.29
CA LYS A 201 17.15 -14.96 7.38
C LYS A 201 15.81 -15.65 7.60
N THR A 202 15.47 -15.98 8.85
CA THR A 202 14.19 -16.57 9.23
C THR A 202 13.04 -15.65 8.85
N ARG A 203 13.18 -14.34 9.07
CA ARG A 203 12.21 -13.33 8.65
C ARG A 203 11.96 -13.36 7.15
N ALA A 204 13.03 -13.33 6.35
CA ALA A 204 12.90 -13.34 4.89
C ALA A 204 12.20 -14.60 4.42
N PHE A 205 12.57 -15.76 4.95
CA PHE A 205 11.95 -17.03 4.64
C PHE A 205 10.45 -17.06 4.97
N ASN A 206 10.11 -16.73 6.21
CA ASN A 206 8.72 -16.79 6.69
C ASN A 206 7.81 -15.80 5.94
N MET A 207 8.27 -14.57 5.75
CA MET A 207 7.46 -13.53 5.09
C MET A 207 7.25 -13.82 3.59
N VAL A 208 8.25 -14.40 2.90
CA VAL A 208 8.09 -14.80 1.49
C VAL A 208 7.13 -15.98 1.38
N ASN A 209 7.27 -17.00 2.22
CA ASN A 209 6.36 -18.14 2.20
C ASN A 209 4.92 -17.75 2.54
N GLN A 210 4.73 -16.82 3.50
CA GLN A 210 3.40 -16.30 3.80
C GLN A 210 2.84 -15.53 2.61
N MET A 211 3.65 -14.69 1.94
CA MET A 211 3.23 -13.97 0.73
C MET A 211 2.75 -14.93 -0.37
N ASP A 212 3.48 -16.02 -0.59
CA ASP A 212 3.11 -17.02 -1.59
C ASP A 212 1.81 -17.75 -1.17
N ALA A 213 1.63 -18.05 0.12
CA ALA A 213 0.42 -18.68 0.66
C ALA A 213 -0.83 -17.76 0.55
N GLU A 214 -0.66 -16.44 0.55
CA GLU A 214 -1.75 -15.46 0.38
C GLU A 214 -2.20 -15.29 -1.08
N GLY A 215 -1.55 -15.97 -2.03
CA GLY A 215 -1.94 -15.94 -3.43
C GLY A 215 -1.48 -14.70 -4.20
N PHE A 216 -0.48 -13.99 -3.72
CA PHE A 216 0.16 -12.92 -4.50
C PHE A 216 0.98 -13.49 -5.65
N GLY A 217 0.94 -12.83 -6.80
CA GLY A 217 1.66 -13.28 -7.99
C GLY A 217 3.17 -13.04 -7.91
N SER A 218 3.91 -13.77 -8.76
CA SER A 218 5.36 -13.71 -8.82
C SER A 218 5.86 -12.40 -9.43
N CYS A 219 6.96 -11.88 -8.88
CA CYS A 219 7.61 -10.66 -9.39
C CYS A 219 8.35 -10.95 -10.69
N THR A 220 8.08 -10.17 -11.72
CA THR A 220 8.81 -10.18 -13.01
C THR A 220 9.65 -8.92 -13.24
N ASN A 221 9.89 -8.14 -12.18
CA ASN A 221 10.76 -6.96 -12.16
C ASN A 221 10.36 -5.84 -13.15
N ILE A 222 9.06 -5.63 -13.36
CA ILE A 222 8.55 -4.60 -14.29
C ILE A 222 8.77 -3.17 -13.76
N GLY A 223 8.81 -2.98 -12.45
CA GLY A 223 9.08 -1.68 -11.82
C GLY A 223 7.85 -0.79 -11.59
N ALA A 224 6.66 -1.18 -12.02
CA ALA A 224 5.43 -0.39 -11.81
C ALA A 224 5.14 -0.11 -10.32
N CYS A 225 5.50 -1.03 -9.44
CA CYS A 225 5.32 -0.93 -8.00
C CYS A 225 6.11 0.24 -7.37
N GLU A 226 7.34 0.50 -7.82
CA GLU A 226 8.12 1.66 -7.38
C GLU A 226 7.56 2.96 -7.95
N ALA A 227 7.18 2.96 -9.23
CA ALA A 227 6.65 4.13 -9.92
C ALA A 227 5.36 4.66 -9.28
N GLU A 228 4.49 3.76 -8.82
CA GLU A 228 3.20 4.11 -8.20
C GLU A 228 3.26 4.14 -6.66
N CYS A 229 4.44 3.91 -6.06
CA CYS A 229 4.57 3.91 -4.59
C CYS A 229 4.45 5.34 -4.03
N PRO A 230 3.46 5.63 -3.15
CA PRO A 230 3.30 6.96 -2.58
C PRO A 230 4.44 7.36 -1.63
N LYS A 231 5.25 6.39 -1.18
CA LYS A 231 6.41 6.60 -0.31
C LYS A 231 7.76 6.43 -1.01
N GLY A 232 7.75 6.13 -2.32
CA GLY A 232 8.97 6.00 -3.10
C GLY A 232 9.88 4.85 -2.66
N ILE A 233 9.29 3.73 -2.24
CA ILE A 233 10.05 2.53 -1.86
C ILE A 233 10.78 1.99 -3.07
N SER A 234 12.11 1.86 -2.98
CA SER A 234 12.96 1.46 -4.10
C SER A 234 12.92 -0.05 -4.38
N LEU A 235 13.04 -0.41 -5.66
CA LEU A 235 13.23 -1.79 -6.14
C LEU A 235 14.50 -2.46 -5.60
N GLU A 236 15.50 -1.71 -5.16
CA GLU A 236 16.70 -2.25 -4.51
C GLU A 236 16.35 -3.12 -3.28
N ASN A 237 15.24 -2.80 -2.61
CA ASN A 237 14.74 -3.62 -1.51
C ASN A 237 14.39 -5.04 -1.97
N ILE A 238 13.85 -5.23 -3.19
CA ILE A 238 13.55 -6.55 -3.76
C ILE A 238 14.85 -7.34 -3.98
N ALA A 239 15.90 -6.70 -4.49
CA ALA A 239 17.18 -7.35 -4.66
C ALA A 239 17.79 -7.78 -3.31
N ARG A 240 17.62 -6.97 -2.26
CA ARG A 240 18.03 -7.32 -0.89
C ARG A 240 17.21 -8.48 -0.35
N LEU A 241 15.89 -8.46 -0.47
CA LEU A 241 15.02 -9.58 -0.08
C LEU A 241 15.46 -10.89 -0.73
N ASN A 242 15.72 -10.89 -2.03
CA ASN A 242 16.14 -12.09 -2.74
C ASN A 242 17.47 -12.64 -2.18
N ARG A 243 18.44 -11.78 -1.84
CA ARG A 243 19.69 -12.21 -1.19
C ARG A 243 19.45 -12.82 0.19
N GLU A 244 18.59 -12.20 1.01
CA GLU A 244 18.25 -12.73 2.34
C GLU A 244 17.54 -14.09 2.23
N TYR A 245 16.60 -14.20 1.30
CA TYR A 245 15.83 -15.42 1.08
C TYR A 245 16.73 -16.57 0.61
N VAL A 246 17.58 -16.35 -0.41
CA VAL A 246 18.55 -17.35 -0.86
C VAL A 246 19.53 -17.71 0.26
N GLY A 247 20.00 -16.71 1.00
CA GLY A 247 20.88 -16.92 2.16
C GLY A 247 20.24 -17.76 3.26
N SER A 248 18.92 -17.64 3.47
CA SER A 248 18.17 -18.45 4.45
C SER A 248 18.13 -19.93 4.03
N MET A 249 17.91 -20.21 2.77
CA MET A 249 17.88 -21.56 2.24
C MET A 249 19.25 -22.26 2.32
N LEU A 250 20.32 -21.54 2.05
CA LEU A 250 21.69 -22.06 2.09
C LEU A 250 22.21 -22.32 3.53
N SER A 251 21.71 -21.57 4.53
CA SER A 251 22.18 -21.68 5.93
C SER A 251 21.36 -22.63 6.79
N GLY A 252 20.35 -23.31 6.24
CA GLY A 252 19.48 -24.21 7.00
C GLY A 252 18.43 -23.51 7.86
N SER A 253 18.43 -22.16 7.95
CA SER A 253 17.44 -21.39 8.70
C SER A 253 16.00 -21.60 8.20
N ALA A 254 15.85 -22.07 6.97
CA ALA A 254 14.59 -22.49 6.40
C ALA A 254 13.93 -23.67 7.15
N VAL A 255 14.72 -24.55 7.76
CA VAL A 255 14.22 -25.72 8.48
C VAL A 255 13.70 -25.36 9.86
N GLU A 256 14.32 -24.38 10.52
CA GLU A 256 13.90 -23.91 11.86
C GLU A 256 12.57 -23.12 11.81
N GLY A 257 12.33 -22.38 10.70
CA GLY A 257 11.09 -21.61 10.52
C GLY A 257 9.84 -22.46 10.26
N LEU A 258 10.01 -23.74 9.84
CA LEU A 258 8.89 -24.67 9.61
C LEU A 258 8.45 -25.40 10.91
N GLN A 259 9.17 -25.25 12.01
CA GLN A 259 8.91 -25.93 13.28
C GLN A 259 8.24 -25.03 14.34
N GLN A 260 7.95 -23.77 14.02
CA GLN A 260 7.23 -22.82 14.86
C GLN A 260 5.84 -22.53 14.28
#